data_1a1edf52c47213be201c5f4d76936e9f
#
_entry.id   1a1edf52c47213be201c5f4d76936e9f
#
_cell.length_a   1.000
_cell.length_b   1.000
_cell.length_c   1.000
_cell.angle_alpha   90.00
_cell.angle_beta   90.00
_cell.angle_gamma   90.00
#
_symmetry.space_group_name_H-M   'P 1'
#
loop_
_entity.id
_entity.type
_entity.pdbx_description
1 polymer ?
#
loop_
_entity_poly.entity_id
_entity_poly.type
_entity_poly.pdbx_seq_one_letter_code
_entity_poly.pdbx_strand_id
1 'polypeptide(L)'
;LRSLVGSEMCIRDRYTVASIDELYLFLTNTTAVEYIRNFMKRVRKKESSVILASQNLEDFNIEGIRELTKPLFSIPTHTFLFNAGNTDARFYIDTLQLEESEYELIKYPQRGACLYKCGSERYNLIVHAPDYKSKLFGDKGGR
;
A
#
# COMPACT_ATOMS: atom_id res chain seq x y z
N LEU A 1 6.42 17.55 -7.52
CA LEU A 1 7.68 16.91 -7.96
C LEU A 1 8.95 17.56 -7.39
N ARG A 2 9.02 18.89 -7.28
CA ARG A 2 10.16 19.58 -6.63
C ARG A 2 10.29 19.24 -5.14
N SER A 3 9.19 19.00 -4.45
CA SER A 3 9.18 18.62 -3.04
C SER A 3 9.75 17.21 -2.79
N LEU A 4 9.55 16.27 -3.72
CA LEU A 4 10.11 14.92 -3.64
C LEU A 4 11.63 14.87 -3.96
N VAL A 5 12.12 15.76 -4.83
CA VAL A 5 13.55 15.87 -5.15
C VAL A 5 14.34 16.40 -3.97
N GLY A 6 13.78 17.31 -3.16
CA GLY A 6 14.38 17.78 -1.92
C GLY A 6 14.56 16.70 -0.85
N SER A 7 13.65 15.69 -0.83
CA SER A 7 13.72 14.60 0.13
C SER A 7 14.86 13.60 -0.14
N GLU A 8 15.33 13.46 -1.38
CA GLU A 8 16.50 12.60 -1.66
C GLU A 8 17.79 13.11 -1.01
N MET A 9 17.96 14.41 -0.84
CA MET A 9 19.12 14.98 -0.15
C MET A 9 19.04 14.78 1.38
N CYS A 10 17.84 14.79 1.95
CA CYS A 10 17.64 14.55 3.38
C CYS A 10 17.73 13.07 3.78
N ILE A 11 17.50 12.13 2.85
CA ILE A 11 17.55 10.68 3.08
C ILE A 11 18.99 10.16 3.23
N ARG A 12 20.01 10.94 2.84
CA ARG A 12 21.39 10.44 2.82
C ARG A 12 21.97 10.09 4.18
N ASP A 13 21.54 10.75 5.25
CA ASP A 13 22.20 10.68 6.55
C ASP A 13 21.27 10.40 7.74
N ARG A 14 20.00 10.08 7.51
CA ARG A 14 19.04 9.84 8.58
C ARG A 14 18.02 8.76 8.20
N TYR A 15 17.62 8.00 9.20
CA TYR A 15 16.46 7.12 9.12
C TYR A 15 15.24 7.92 8.68
N THR A 16 14.65 7.57 7.56
CA THR A 16 13.50 8.30 7.01
C THR A 16 12.37 7.33 6.72
N VAL A 17 11.15 7.71 7.11
CA VAL A 17 9.92 7.03 6.71
C VAL A 17 9.17 7.96 5.79
N ALA A 18 8.98 7.56 4.53
CA ALA A 18 8.13 8.27 3.59
C ALA A 18 6.75 7.60 3.54
N SER A 19 5.69 8.37 3.77
CA SER A 19 4.32 7.90 3.66
C SER A 19 3.65 8.59 2.48
N ILE A 20 3.07 7.79 1.57
CA ILE A 20 2.32 8.25 0.41
C ILE A 20 0.93 7.66 0.52
N ASP A 21 -0.02 8.52 0.83
CA ASP A 21 -1.44 8.20 0.84
C ASP A 21 -2.07 8.54 -0.52
N GLU A 22 -3.20 7.93 -0.83
CA GLU A 22 -3.92 8.10 -2.09
C GLU A 22 -3.01 7.87 -3.32
N LEU A 23 -2.27 6.76 -3.30
CA LEU A 23 -1.26 6.43 -4.32
C LEU A 23 -1.82 6.47 -5.75
N TYR A 24 -3.11 6.16 -5.94
CA TYR A 24 -3.78 6.18 -7.24
C TYR A 24 -3.67 7.54 -7.96
N LEU A 25 -3.56 8.66 -7.22
CA LEU A 25 -3.41 9.99 -7.82
C LEU A 25 -2.13 10.12 -8.66
N PHE A 26 -1.13 9.31 -8.39
CA PHE A 26 0.13 9.32 -9.11
C PHE A 26 0.13 8.39 -10.33
N LEU A 27 -0.84 7.48 -10.44
CA LEU A 27 -0.85 6.45 -11.48
C LEU A 27 -1.17 6.99 -12.88
N THR A 28 -1.74 8.18 -12.97
CA THR A 28 -2.01 8.86 -14.25
C THR A 28 -0.74 9.38 -14.92
N ASN A 29 0.38 9.44 -14.20
CA ASN A 29 1.64 9.96 -14.69
C ASN A 29 2.73 8.87 -14.64
N THR A 30 3.13 8.36 -15.79
CA THR A 30 4.13 7.29 -15.94
C THR A 30 5.47 7.65 -15.27
N THR A 31 5.92 8.91 -15.37
CA THR A 31 7.14 9.39 -14.75
C THR A 31 7.05 9.31 -13.21
N ALA A 32 5.89 9.63 -12.64
CA ALA A 32 5.66 9.52 -11.19
C ALA A 32 5.72 8.05 -10.74
N VAL A 33 5.08 7.15 -11.48
CA VAL A 33 5.11 5.70 -11.19
C VAL A 33 6.54 5.15 -11.25
N GLU A 34 7.30 5.51 -12.27
CA GLU A 34 8.71 5.12 -12.40
C GLU A 34 9.56 5.65 -11.24
N TYR A 35 9.32 6.89 -10.84
CA TYR A 35 10.02 7.49 -9.69
C TYR A 35 9.72 6.74 -8.39
N ILE A 36 8.45 6.47 -8.09
CA ILE A 36 8.04 5.72 -6.90
C ILE A 36 8.66 4.31 -6.92
N ARG A 37 8.60 3.61 -8.03
CA ARG A 37 9.20 2.28 -8.20
C ARG A 37 10.71 2.31 -7.93
N ASN A 38 11.42 3.28 -8.49
CA ASN A 38 12.86 3.43 -8.28
C ASN A 38 13.20 3.83 -6.85
N PHE A 39 12.37 4.67 -6.23
CA PHE A 39 12.48 5.02 -4.83
C PHE A 39 12.34 3.80 -3.92
N MET A 40 11.31 2.96 -4.13
CA MET A 40 11.11 1.72 -3.37
C MET A 40 12.30 0.76 -3.46
N LYS A 41 12.92 0.65 -4.64
CA LYS A 41 14.12 -0.19 -4.83
C LYS A 41 15.34 0.34 -4.09
N ARG A 42 15.45 1.64 -3.91
CA ARG A 42 16.62 2.31 -3.32
C ARG A 42 16.49 2.54 -1.82
N VAL A 43 15.27 2.70 -1.31
CA VAL A 43 15.00 3.05 0.08
C VAL A 43 15.63 2.06 1.06
N ARG A 44 15.58 0.76 0.73
CA ARG A 44 16.20 -0.29 1.53
C ARG A 44 17.71 -0.12 1.70
N LYS A 45 18.42 0.35 0.65
CA LYS A 45 19.86 0.58 0.70
C LYS A 45 20.24 1.78 1.58
N LYS A 46 19.26 2.59 1.97
CA LYS A 46 19.40 3.82 2.73
C LYS A 46 18.86 3.71 4.15
N GLU A 47 18.64 2.47 4.62
CA GLU A 47 18.06 2.22 5.95
C GLU A 47 16.78 3.02 6.21
N SER A 48 16.00 3.22 5.16
CA SER A 48 14.76 4.00 5.19
C SER A 48 13.57 3.11 4.86
N SER A 49 12.36 3.59 5.10
CA SER A 49 11.12 2.87 4.85
C SER A 49 10.17 3.70 4.00
N VAL A 50 9.30 3.02 3.26
CA VAL A 50 8.21 3.65 2.53
C VAL A 50 6.90 2.94 2.87
N ILE A 51 5.87 3.74 3.12
CA ILE A 51 4.50 3.29 3.34
C ILE A 51 3.67 3.84 2.19
N LEU A 52 3.01 2.94 1.47
CA LEU A 52 2.11 3.29 0.37
C LEU A 52 0.70 2.87 0.76
N ALA A 53 -0.27 3.75 0.59
CA ALA A 53 -1.68 3.44 0.78
C ALA A 53 -2.49 3.80 -0.45
N SER A 54 -3.47 2.96 -0.78
CA SER A 54 -4.41 3.19 -1.87
C SER A 54 -5.74 2.52 -1.55
N GLN A 55 -6.82 3.04 -2.10
CA GLN A 55 -8.17 2.56 -1.81
C GLN A 55 -8.56 1.40 -2.73
N ASN A 56 -8.25 1.48 -4.02
CA ASN A 56 -8.69 0.52 -5.03
C ASN A 56 -7.50 -0.12 -5.74
N LEU A 57 -7.55 -1.43 -5.87
CA LEU A 57 -6.56 -2.18 -6.65
C LEU A 57 -6.75 -1.99 -8.16
N GLU A 58 -7.99 -1.78 -8.60
CA GLU A 58 -8.34 -1.59 -10.01
C GLU A 58 -7.65 -0.37 -10.65
N ASP A 59 -7.35 0.66 -9.84
CA ASP A 59 -6.63 1.85 -10.31
C ASP A 59 -5.24 1.52 -10.88
N PHE A 60 -4.68 0.36 -10.51
CA PHE A 60 -3.40 -0.11 -11.00
C PHE A 60 -3.49 -0.94 -12.29
N ASN A 61 -4.72 -1.28 -12.73
CA ASN A 61 -4.97 -2.10 -13.92
C ASN A 61 -5.22 -1.25 -15.18
N ILE A 62 -4.66 -0.06 -15.24
CA ILE A 62 -4.78 0.84 -16.41
C ILE A 62 -3.85 0.36 -17.50
N GLU A 63 -4.37 0.26 -18.72
CA GLU A 63 -3.60 -0.08 -19.91
C GLU A 63 -2.42 0.92 -20.10
N GLY A 64 -1.24 0.39 -20.41
CA GLY A 64 -0.01 1.18 -20.55
C GLY A 64 0.80 1.38 -19.25
N ILE A 65 0.19 1.30 -18.06
CA ILE A 65 0.94 1.42 -16.80
C ILE A 65 0.98 0.12 -15.98
N ARG A 66 0.19 -0.88 -16.32
CA ARG A 66 0.08 -2.15 -15.60
C ARG A 66 1.45 -2.82 -15.35
N GLU A 67 2.32 -2.85 -16.36
CA GLU A 67 3.66 -3.42 -16.22
C GLU A 67 4.57 -2.59 -15.30
N LEU A 68 4.35 -1.28 -15.26
CA LEU A 68 5.10 -0.38 -14.38
C LEU A 68 4.64 -0.50 -12.91
N THR A 69 3.38 -0.84 -12.69
CA THR A 69 2.79 -0.95 -11.33
C THR A 69 3.02 -2.31 -10.68
N LYS A 70 3.23 -3.38 -11.44
CA LYS A 70 3.51 -4.72 -10.88
C LYS A 70 4.56 -4.72 -9.75
N PRO A 71 5.69 -4.00 -9.86
CA PRO A 71 6.67 -3.96 -8.79
C PRO A 71 6.17 -3.33 -7.49
N LEU A 72 5.12 -2.49 -7.55
CA LEU A 72 4.53 -1.87 -6.36
C LEU A 72 3.89 -2.93 -5.43
N PHE A 73 3.48 -4.06 -5.98
CA PHE A 73 2.92 -5.20 -5.22
C PHE A 73 3.96 -6.25 -4.84
N SER A 74 5.04 -6.39 -5.63
CA SER A 74 6.05 -7.43 -5.41
C SER A 74 7.23 -6.99 -4.55
N ILE A 75 7.53 -5.68 -4.48
CA ILE A 75 8.65 -5.16 -3.68
C ILE A 75 8.33 -5.09 -2.18
N PRO A 76 7.10 -4.69 -1.73
CA PRO A 76 6.81 -4.59 -0.31
C PRO A 76 6.95 -5.92 0.42
N THR A 77 7.64 -5.90 1.56
CA THR A 77 7.73 -7.05 2.45
C THR A 77 6.46 -7.21 3.28
N HIS A 78 5.82 -6.09 3.60
CA HIS A 78 4.62 -6.01 4.43
C HIS A 78 3.46 -5.48 3.61
N THR A 79 2.36 -6.20 3.56
CA THR A 79 1.14 -5.79 2.85
C THR A 79 -0.07 -6.02 3.74
N PHE A 80 -0.88 -5.00 3.92
CA PHE A 80 -2.13 -5.05 4.67
C PHE A 80 -3.29 -4.90 3.68
N LEU A 81 -4.11 -5.93 3.57
CA LEU A 81 -5.27 -5.99 2.68
C LEU A 81 -6.54 -5.91 3.53
N PHE A 82 -7.23 -4.77 3.46
CA PHE A 82 -8.42 -4.55 4.27
C PHE A 82 -9.67 -5.02 3.53
N ASN A 83 -10.34 -4.17 2.78
CA ASN A 83 -11.61 -4.49 2.16
C ASN A 83 -11.46 -4.58 0.63
N ALA A 84 -11.66 -5.77 0.06
CA ALA A 84 -11.66 -5.96 -1.38
C ALA A 84 -12.98 -5.49 -2.03
N GLY A 85 -14.07 -5.41 -1.26
CA GLY A 85 -15.35 -4.95 -1.75
C GLY A 85 -15.89 -5.77 -2.91
N ASN A 86 -16.40 -5.06 -3.93
CA ASN A 86 -16.96 -5.65 -5.15
C ASN A 86 -15.94 -5.70 -6.32
N THR A 87 -14.65 -5.60 -6.03
CA THR A 87 -13.58 -5.71 -7.03
C THR A 87 -13.61 -7.10 -7.69
N ASP A 88 -13.22 -7.18 -8.96
CA ASP A 88 -13.09 -8.46 -9.64
C ASP A 88 -12.17 -9.40 -8.85
N ALA A 89 -12.76 -10.47 -8.33
CA ALA A 89 -12.08 -11.44 -7.48
C ALA A 89 -10.86 -12.04 -8.15
N ARG A 90 -10.96 -12.39 -9.45
CA ARG A 90 -9.85 -13.00 -10.20
C ARG A 90 -8.68 -12.04 -10.33
N PHE A 91 -8.98 -10.79 -10.68
CA PHE A 91 -7.93 -9.77 -10.79
C PHE A 91 -7.23 -9.54 -9.43
N TYR A 92 -7.99 -9.54 -8.35
CA TYR A 92 -7.46 -9.36 -6.99
C TYR A 92 -6.58 -10.54 -6.56
N ILE A 93 -7.07 -11.77 -6.77
CA ILE A 93 -6.36 -13.01 -6.44
C ILE A 93 -5.07 -13.11 -7.24
N ASP A 94 -5.12 -12.91 -8.55
CA ASP A 94 -3.96 -13.03 -9.44
C ASP A 94 -2.91 -11.94 -9.16
N THR A 95 -3.33 -10.69 -8.95
CA THR A 95 -2.42 -9.56 -8.73
C THR A 95 -1.69 -9.67 -7.40
N LEU A 96 -2.38 -10.08 -6.35
CA LEU A 96 -1.85 -10.15 -4.99
C LEU A 96 -1.38 -11.56 -4.61
N GLN A 97 -1.53 -12.54 -5.50
CA GLN A 97 -1.17 -13.95 -5.28
C GLN A 97 -1.83 -14.49 -4.00
N LEU A 98 -3.16 -14.41 -3.95
CA LEU A 98 -3.97 -14.90 -2.85
C LEU A 98 -4.56 -16.28 -3.18
N GLU A 99 -4.93 -17.02 -2.14
CA GLU A 99 -5.84 -18.15 -2.25
C GLU A 99 -7.30 -17.65 -2.22
N GLU A 100 -8.24 -18.43 -2.77
CA GLU A 100 -9.67 -18.07 -2.72
C GLU A 100 -10.17 -17.89 -1.27
N SER A 101 -9.69 -18.73 -0.36
CA SER A 101 -9.98 -18.66 1.06
C SER A 101 -9.50 -17.34 1.70
N GLU A 102 -8.34 -16.84 1.28
CA GLU A 102 -7.79 -15.56 1.75
C GLU A 102 -8.59 -14.38 1.21
N TYR A 103 -9.03 -14.46 -0.06
CA TYR A 103 -9.90 -13.43 -0.65
C TYR A 103 -11.25 -13.34 0.07
N GLU A 104 -11.88 -14.47 0.40
CA GLU A 104 -13.15 -14.47 1.13
C GLU A 104 -13.05 -13.81 2.52
N LEU A 105 -11.88 -13.90 3.20
CA LEU A 105 -11.65 -13.20 4.47
C LEU A 105 -11.68 -11.68 4.36
N ILE A 106 -11.28 -11.13 3.22
CA ILE A 106 -11.17 -9.68 3.01
C ILE A 106 -12.26 -9.10 2.10
N LYS A 107 -13.16 -9.92 1.58
CA LYS A 107 -14.21 -9.48 0.68
C LYS A 107 -15.22 -8.54 1.37
N TYR A 108 -15.66 -8.92 2.57
CA TYR A 108 -16.55 -8.11 3.41
C TYR A 108 -16.15 -8.20 4.88
N PRO A 109 -14.94 -7.72 5.24
CA PRO A 109 -14.42 -7.89 6.59
C PRO A 109 -15.12 -6.95 7.58
N GLN A 110 -15.03 -7.30 8.86
CA GLN A 110 -15.35 -6.37 9.93
C GLN A 110 -14.40 -5.16 9.87
N ARG A 111 -14.85 -4.03 10.42
CA ARG A 111 -13.99 -2.85 10.56
C ARG A 111 -12.72 -3.19 11.34
N GLY A 112 -11.58 -2.87 10.76
CA GLY A 112 -10.25 -3.16 11.32
C GLY A 112 -9.74 -4.56 11.04
N ALA A 113 -10.53 -5.47 10.46
CA ALA A 113 -10.04 -6.77 10.03
C ALA A 113 -9.27 -6.62 8.70
N CYS A 114 -8.14 -7.31 8.60
CA CYS A 114 -7.32 -7.33 7.40
C CYS A 114 -6.54 -8.63 7.28
N LEU A 115 -6.20 -8.99 6.06
CA LEU A 115 -5.18 -10.00 5.77
C LEU A 115 -3.82 -9.31 5.73
N TYR A 116 -2.92 -9.71 6.59
CA TYR A 116 -1.56 -9.22 6.63
C TYR A 116 -0.61 -10.24 6.03
N LYS A 117 0.18 -9.81 5.04
CA LYS A 117 1.20 -10.61 4.37
C LYS A 117 2.58 -10.08 4.80
N CYS A 118 3.46 -10.99 5.23
CA CYS A 118 4.85 -10.69 5.55
C CYS A 118 5.76 -11.75 4.92
N GLY A 119 6.33 -11.44 3.75
CA GLY A 119 7.03 -12.44 2.96
C GLY A 119 6.10 -13.60 2.55
N SER A 120 6.41 -14.82 2.98
CA SER A 120 5.58 -16.02 2.77
C SER A 120 4.47 -16.20 3.80
N GLU A 121 4.56 -15.50 4.92
CA GLU A 121 3.62 -15.64 6.02
C GLU A 121 2.31 -14.88 5.77
N ARG A 122 1.21 -15.42 6.29
CA ARG A 122 -0.15 -14.88 6.17
C ARG A 122 -0.81 -14.85 7.54
N TYR A 123 -1.43 -13.73 7.87
CA TYR A 123 -2.09 -13.54 9.15
C TYR A 123 -3.43 -12.84 8.98
N ASN A 124 -4.47 -13.36 9.60
CA ASN A 124 -5.72 -12.64 9.74
C ASN A 124 -5.63 -11.77 11.00
N LEU A 125 -5.65 -10.46 10.83
CA LEU A 125 -5.49 -9.49 11.92
C LEU A 125 -6.78 -8.70 12.14
N ILE A 126 -7.02 -8.36 13.40
CA ILE A 126 -8.01 -7.36 13.78
C ILE A 126 -7.27 -6.20 14.46
N VAL A 127 -7.29 -5.05 13.81
CA VAL A 127 -6.60 -3.84 14.27
C VAL A 127 -7.57 -2.99 15.08
N HIS A 128 -7.24 -2.76 16.34
CA HIS A 128 -7.99 -1.87 17.22
C HIS A 128 -7.20 -0.59 17.51
N ALA A 129 -7.83 0.56 17.28
CA ALA A 129 -7.23 1.81 17.70
C ALA A 129 -7.30 1.94 19.23
N PRO A 130 -6.22 2.30 19.91
CA PRO A 130 -6.27 2.60 21.35
C PRO A 130 -7.25 3.73 21.65
N ASP A 131 -7.89 3.68 22.83
CA ASP A 131 -8.93 4.65 23.24
C ASP A 131 -8.48 6.11 23.16
N TYR A 132 -7.21 6.40 23.46
CA TYR A 132 -6.68 7.76 23.37
C TYR A 132 -6.63 8.26 21.93
N LYS A 133 -6.37 7.37 20.95
CA LYS A 133 -6.38 7.74 19.53
C LYS A 133 -7.80 7.96 19.03
N SER A 134 -8.75 7.12 19.44
CA SER A 134 -10.17 7.31 19.13
C SER A 134 -10.70 8.63 19.70
N LYS A 135 -10.25 9.02 20.90
CA LYS A 135 -10.59 10.32 21.49
C LYS A 135 -10.00 11.52 20.74
N LEU A 136 -8.75 11.40 20.24
CA LEU A 136 -8.07 12.49 19.52
C LEU A 136 -8.56 12.65 18.08
N PHE A 137 -8.78 11.55 17.39
CA PHE A 137 -9.05 11.55 15.93
C PHE A 137 -10.50 11.19 15.59
N GLY A 138 -11.31 10.83 16.58
CA GLY A 138 -12.69 10.37 16.41
C GLY A 138 -12.80 8.95 15.88
N ASP A 139 -13.94 8.31 16.15
CA ASP A 139 -14.21 6.93 15.73
C ASP A 139 -14.48 6.80 14.22
N LYS A 140 -14.70 7.91 13.54
CA LYS A 140 -15.10 7.96 12.12
C LYS A 140 -14.00 8.45 11.19
N GLY A 141 -12.73 8.40 11.62
CA GLY A 141 -11.60 8.77 10.76
C GLY A 141 -11.53 10.26 10.40
N GLY A 142 -11.83 11.15 11.37
CA GLY A 142 -11.56 12.58 11.19
C GLY A 142 -12.56 13.34 10.33
N ARG A 143 -13.80 12.87 10.21
CA ARG A 143 -14.92 13.61 9.62
C ARG A 143 -15.87 14.12 10.69
#